data_cb5badd046533a824a234aa7f50d01c2
#
_entry.id   cb5badd046533a824a234aa7f50d01c2
#
_cell.length_a   1.000
_cell.length_b   1.000
_cell.length_c   1.000
_cell.angle_alpha   90.00
_cell.angle_beta   90.00
_cell.angle_gamma   90.00
#
_symmetry.space_group_name_H-M   'P 1'
#
loop_
_entity.id
_entity.type
_entity.pdbx_description
1 polymer ?
#
loop_
_entity_poly.entity_id
_entity_poly.type
_entity_poly.pdbx_seq_one_letter_code
_entity_poly.pdbx_strand_id
1 'polypeptide(L)'
;MQRKRILIADAHPTMMAGVRLLLRDRFEVILMVADEPSLRDAVESGQFDLVIADLSVPISSGENVPRLIKKLDPELRFVILSVHDEPAVVDECLAAGAKGLVLKRTAVDDLVPAVDAVLAGKVYVSPSIQT
;
A
#
# COMPACT_ATOMS: atom_id res chain seq x y z
N MET A 1 -16.08 -17.43 -7.60
CA MET A 1 -14.74 -16.82 -7.53
C MET A 1 -14.67 -15.92 -6.32
N GLN A 2 -13.70 -16.13 -5.43
CA GLN A 2 -13.55 -15.30 -4.25
C GLN A 2 -12.93 -13.96 -4.61
N ARG A 3 -13.47 -12.90 -4.03
CA ARG A 3 -12.87 -11.58 -4.16
C ARG A 3 -11.62 -11.49 -3.28
N LYS A 4 -10.66 -10.70 -3.73
CA LYS A 4 -9.45 -10.41 -2.95
C LYS A 4 -9.76 -9.48 -1.78
N ARG A 5 -9.00 -9.63 -0.72
CA ARG A 5 -9.17 -8.87 0.51
C ARG A 5 -8.04 -7.85 0.65
N ILE A 6 -8.41 -6.60 0.87
CA ILE A 6 -7.47 -5.47 0.90
C ILE A 6 -7.42 -4.83 2.28
N LEU A 7 -6.21 -4.53 2.72
CA LEU A 7 -5.94 -3.73 3.91
C LEU A 7 -5.42 -2.36 3.48
N ILE A 8 -5.99 -1.30 4.04
CA ILE A 8 -5.55 0.07 3.79
C ILE A 8 -4.99 0.65 5.09
N ALA A 9 -3.75 1.14 5.06
CA ALA A 9 -3.09 1.77 6.20
C ALA A 9 -2.76 3.22 5.87
N ASP A 10 -3.41 4.16 6.53
CA ASP A 10 -3.19 5.59 6.32
C ASP A 10 -3.70 6.35 7.54
N ALA A 11 -2.90 7.30 8.03
CA ALA A 11 -3.30 8.13 9.16
C ALA A 11 -4.24 9.28 8.76
N HIS A 12 -4.56 9.42 7.48
CA HIS A 12 -5.38 10.52 6.97
C HIS A 12 -6.77 10.01 6.55
N PRO A 13 -7.82 10.27 7.35
CA PRO A 13 -9.16 9.71 7.08
C PRO A 13 -9.72 10.04 5.70
N THR A 14 -9.46 11.25 5.21
CA THR A 14 -9.95 11.67 3.90
C THR A 14 -9.33 10.83 2.78
N MET A 15 -8.01 10.56 2.89
CA MET A 15 -7.32 9.75 1.91
C MET A 15 -7.81 8.31 1.95
N MET A 16 -8.00 7.75 3.15
CA MET A 16 -8.53 6.40 3.31
C MET A 16 -9.91 6.26 2.67
N ALA A 17 -10.78 7.24 2.89
CA ALA A 17 -12.13 7.22 2.34
C ALA A 17 -12.08 7.24 0.81
N GLY A 18 -11.20 8.05 0.22
CA GLY A 18 -11.03 8.12 -1.23
C GLY A 18 -10.52 6.81 -1.81
N VAL A 19 -9.53 6.22 -1.19
CA VAL A 19 -8.97 4.93 -1.62
C VAL A 19 -10.04 3.84 -1.55
N ARG A 20 -10.78 3.80 -0.45
CA ARG A 20 -11.87 2.83 -0.30
C ARG A 20 -12.91 2.97 -1.42
N LEU A 21 -13.26 4.21 -1.73
CA LEU A 21 -14.25 4.47 -2.76
C LEU A 21 -13.80 3.95 -4.14
N LEU A 22 -12.52 4.12 -4.46
CA LEU A 22 -11.96 3.63 -5.73
C LEU A 22 -11.99 2.10 -5.83
N LEU A 23 -11.90 1.41 -4.71
CA LEU A 23 -11.71 -0.04 -4.69
C LEU A 23 -12.95 -0.85 -4.28
N ARG A 24 -13.99 -0.21 -3.77
CA ARG A 24 -15.10 -0.88 -3.10
C ARG A 24 -15.83 -1.95 -3.92
N ASP A 25 -15.87 -1.80 -5.23
CA ASP A 25 -16.59 -2.73 -6.09
C ASP A 25 -15.69 -3.89 -6.55
N ARG A 26 -14.42 -3.87 -6.18
CA ARG A 26 -13.45 -4.85 -6.65
C ARG A 26 -13.02 -5.85 -5.58
N PHE A 27 -13.29 -5.56 -4.29
CA PHE A 27 -12.82 -6.37 -3.17
C PHE A 27 -13.94 -6.68 -2.20
N GLU A 28 -13.86 -7.88 -1.58
CA GLU A 28 -14.89 -8.33 -0.64
C GLU A 28 -14.81 -7.61 0.69
N VAL A 29 -13.60 -7.47 1.21
CA VAL A 29 -13.37 -6.86 2.51
C VAL A 29 -12.29 -5.80 2.39
N ILE A 30 -12.60 -4.62 2.88
CA ILE A 30 -11.62 -3.54 3.00
C ILE A 30 -11.59 -3.15 4.47
N LEU A 31 -10.44 -3.39 5.12
CA LEU A 31 -10.19 -2.95 6.48
C LEU A 31 -9.25 -1.75 6.41
N MET A 32 -9.57 -0.71 7.18
CA MET A 32 -8.75 0.50 7.25
C MET A 32 -8.14 0.64 8.63
N VAL A 33 -6.83 0.83 8.69
CA VAL A 33 -6.10 1.04 9.94
C VAL A 33 -5.30 2.35 9.84
N ALA A 34 -5.05 2.99 10.97
CA ALA A 34 -4.46 4.33 10.99
C ALA A 34 -3.13 4.40 11.76
N ASP A 35 -2.70 3.34 12.39
CA ASP A 35 -1.50 3.34 13.24
C ASP A 35 -0.74 2.02 13.14
N GLU A 36 0.46 2.03 13.72
CA GLU A 36 1.34 0.86 13.67
C GLU A 36 0.76 -0.37 14.37
N PRO A 37 0.22 -0.29 15.59
CA PRO A 37 -0.31 -1.49 16.25
C PRO A 37 -1.40 -2.17 15.45
N SER A 38 -2.33 -1.39 14.90
CA SER A 38 -3.43 -1.91 14.08
C SER A 38 -2.90 -2.51 12.77
N LEU A 39 -1.89 -1.88 12.16
CA LEU A 39 -1.26 -2.39 10.96
C LEU A 39 -0.58 -3.73 11.25
N ARG A 40 0.18 -3.83 12.35
CA ARG A 40 0.83 -5.08 12.74
C ARG A 40 -0.18 -6.21 12.93
N ASP A 41 -1.23 -5.96 13.69
CA ASP A 41 -2.25 -6.96 13.95
C ASP A 41 -2.91 -7.44 12.66
N ALA A 42 -3.24 -6.53 11.78
CA ALA A 42 -3.90 -6.86 10.52
C ALA A 42 -2.98 -7.69 9.60
N VAL A 43 -1.71 -7.29 9.47
CA VAL A 43 -0.75 -8.03 8.63
C VAL A 43 -0.52 -9.43 9.21
N GLU A 44 -0.34 -9.52 10.53
CA GLU A 44 -0.08 -10.79 11.19
C GLU A 44 -1.29 -11.74 11.16
N SER A 45 -2.49 -11.22 10.95
CA SER A 45 -3.68 -12.07 10.83
C SER A 45 -3.64 -12.98 9.60
N GLY A 46 -2.85 -12.62 8.59
CA GLY A 46 -2.74 -13.41 7.37
C GLY A 46 -3.99 -13.40 6.50
N GLN A 47 -4.92 -12.47 6.74
CA GLN A 47 -6.23 -12.48 6.08
C GLN A 47 -6.32 -11.63 4.82
N PHE A 48 -5.25 -10.95 4.43
CA PHE A 48 -5.30 -10.00 3.31
C PHE A 48 -4.43 -10.47 2.15
N ASP A 49 -4.88 -10.17 0.95
CA ASP A 49 -4.15 -10.47 -0.29
C ASP A 49 -3.24 -9.34 -0.70
N LEU A 50 -3.55 -8.12 -0.24
CA LEU A 50 -2.79 -6.93 -0.60
C LEU A 50 -2.92 -5.88 0.49
N VAL A 51 -1.84 -5.14 0.74
CA VAL A 51 -1.87 -3.95 1.59
C VAL A 51 -1.61 -2.72 0.73
N ILE A 52 -2.38 -1.67 0.95
CA ILE A 52 -2.09 -0.34 0.43
C ILE A 52 -1.74 0.51 1.64
N ALA A 53 -0.51 0.98 1.72
CA ALA A 53 0.00 1.68 2.90
C ALA A 53 0.59 3.03 2.55
N ASP A 54 0.21 4.06 3.33
CA ASP A 54 0.83 5.37 3.27
C ASP A 54 2.23 5.30 3.87
N LEU A 55 3.21 5.79 3.14
CA LEU A 55 4.60 5.81 3.60
C LEU A 55 4.77 6.59 4.91
N SER A 56 3.89 7.56 5.17
CA SER A 56 4.00 8.43 6.34
C SER A 56 3.35 7.88 7.62
N VAL A 57 2.81 6.66 7.61
CA VAL A 57 2.30 6.06 8.85
C VAL A 57 3.45 5.96 9.85
N PRO A 58 3.29 6.53 11.07
CA PRO A 58 4.38 6.52 12.04
C PRO A 58 4.71 5.12 12.52
N ILE A 59 6.01 4.79 12.51
CA ILE A 59 6.52 3.50 12.99
C ILE A 59 7.48 3.77 14.15
N SER A 60 7.18 3.23 15.32
CA SER A 60 7.88 3.54 16.55
C SER A 60 9.34 3.07 16.56
N SER A 61 9.66 2.02 15.82
CA SER A 61 11.01 1.48 15.75
C SER A 61 11.95 2.31 14.88
N GLY A 62 11.43 3.31 14.16
CA GLY A 62 12.20 4.08 13.20
C GLY A 62 12.36 3.38 11.85
N GLU A 63 11.84 2.18 11.70
CA GLU A 63 11.79 1.53 10.40
C GLU A 63 10.79 2.23 9.48
N ASN A 64 10.95 2.09 8.17
CA ASN A 64 9.94 2.57 7.26
C ASN A 64 8.82 1.53 7.10
N VAL A 65 7.68 1.97 6.58
CA VAL A 65 6.50 1.11 6.41
C VAL A 65 6.79 -0.10 5.53
N PRO A 66 7.47 0.04 4.36
CA PRO A 66 7.77 -1.14 3.53
C PRO A 66 8.57 -2.21 4.27
N ARG A 67 9.60 -1.80 5.02
CA ARG A 67 10.41 -2.75 5.78
C ARG A 67 9.61 -3.47 6.84
N LEU A 68 8.72 -2.74 7.52
CA LEU A 68 7.86 -3.33 8.54
C LEU A 68 6.96 -4.40 7.95
N ILE A 69 6.27 -4.09 6.86
CA ILE A 69 5.36 -5.04 6.22
C ILE A 69 6.12 -6.28 5.76
N LYS A 70 7.25 -6.09 5.11
CA LYS A 70 8.08 -7.20 4.62
C LYS A 70 8.56 -8.10 5.75
N LYS A 71 8.90 -7.50 6.88
CA LYS A 71 9.35 -8.23 8.06
C LYS A 71 8.22 -9.04 8.68
N LEU A 72 7.01 -8.48 8.75
CA LEU A 72 5.86 -9.14 9.36
C LEU A 72 5.33 -10.28 8.51
N ASP A 73 5.33 -10.11 7.19
CA ASP A 73 4.88 -11.14 6.26
C ASP A 73 5.62 -11.01 4.93
N PRO A 74 6.70 -11.76 4.74
CA PRO A 74 7.51 -11.66 3.52
C PRO A 74 6.78 -11.97 2.22
N GLU A 75 5.66 -12.69 2.29
CA GLU A 75 4.90 -13.09 1.10
C GLU A 75 3.80 -12.10 0.73
N LEU A 76 3.45 -11.21 1.64
CA LEU A 76 2.35 -10.27 1.42
C LEU A 76 2.77 -9.18 0.44
N ARG A 77 1.96 -9.01 -0.60
CA ARG A 77 2.20 -7.95 -1.59
C ARG A 77 1.64 -6.64 -1.07
N PHE A 78 2.34 -5.56 -1.40
CA PHE A 78 1.86 -4.26 -0.95
C PHE A 78 2.22 -3.13 -1.93
N VAL A 79 1.37 -2.12 -1.91
CA VAL A 79 1.50 -0.88 -2.67
C VAL A 79 1.71 0.25 -1.67
N ILE A 80 2.70 1.10 -1.93
CA ILE A 80 2.95 2.27 -1.09
C ILE A 80 2.33 3.51 -1.74
N LEU A 81 1.59 4.27 -0.94
CA LEU A 81 1.13 5.61 -1.31
C LEU A 81 2.12 6.62 -0.76
N SER A 82 2.56 7.57 -1.57
CA SER A 82 3.57 8.54 -1.17
C SER A 82 3.28 9.92 -1.75
N VAL A 83 3.63 10.95 -0.99
CA VAL A 83 3.67 12.32 -1.52
C VAL A 83 5.02 12.62 -2.18
N HIS A 84 6.00 11.73 -2.01
CA HIS A 84 7.37 11.91 -2.48
C HIS A 84 7.59 11.21 -3.83
N ASP A 85 8.18 11.94 -4.77
CA ASP A 85 8.51 11.41 -6.09
C ASP A 85 10.02 11.37 -6.35
N GLU A 86 10.84 11.69 -5.34
CA GLU A 86 12.29 11.66 -5.48
C GLU A 86 12.78 10.24 -5.76
N PRO A 87 13.69 10.07 -6.72
CA PRO A 87 14.18 8.74 -7.07
C PRO A 87 14.73 7.94 -5.89
N ALA A 88 15.39 8.62 -4.94
CA ALA A 88 15.94 7.94 -3.76
C ALA A 88 14.84 7.29 -2.91
N VAL A 89 13.70 7.97 -2.73
CA VAL A 89 12.57 7.43 -1.97
C VAL A 89 11.95 6.25 -2.71
N VAL A 90 11.77 6.39 -4.03
CA VAL A 90 11.23 5.32 -4.87
C VAL A 90 12.11 4.08 -4.78
N ASP A 91 13.42 4.26 -4.96
CA ASP A 91 14.37 3.14 -4.94
C ASP A 91 14.39 2.45 -3.57
N GLU A 92 14.32 3.23 -2.49
CA GLU A 92 14.30 2.68 -1.13
C GLU A 92 13.04 1.83 -0.89
N CYS A 93 11.87 2.31 -1.33
CA CYS A 93 10.63 1.55 -1.17
C CYS A 93 10.66 0.24 -1.95
N LEU A 94 11.12 0.28 -3.19
CA LEU A 94 11.21 -0.94 -4.01
C LEU A 94 12.24 -1.92 -3.44
N ALA A 95 13.39 -1.41 -2.98
CA ALA A 95 14.41 -2.25 -2.35
C ALA A 95 13.91 -2.90 -1.07
N ALA A 96 13.00 -2.24 -0.36
CA ALA A 96 12.42 -2.77 0.87
C ALA A 96 11.28 -3.77 0.61
N GLY A 97 10.92 -4.01 -0.64
CA GLY A 97 9.95 -5.03 -1.01
C GLY A 97 8.62 -4.54 -1.55
N ALA A 98 8.41 -3.23 -1.68
CA ALA A 98 7.17 -2.71 -2.27
C ALA A 98 7.05 -3.18 -3.72
N LYS A 99 5.87 -3.63 -4.10
CA LYS A 99 5.59 -4.03 -5.48
C LYS A 99 4.87 -2.95 -6.25
N GLY A 100 4.31 -1.98 -5.57
CA GLY A 100 3.69 -0.82 -6.20
C GLY A 100 4.07 0.45 -5.47
N LEU A 101 4.22 1.53 -6.20
CA LEU A 101 4.41 2.85 -5.66
C LEU A 101 3.52 3.82 -6.41
N VAL A 102 2.59 4.44 -5.69
CA VAL A 102 1.60 5.35 -6.26
C VAL A 102 1.71 6.70 -5.57
N LEU A 103 1.82 7.76 -6.36
CA LEU A 103 1.78 9.11 -5.84
C LEU A 103 0.37 9.47 -5.42
N LYS A 104 0.23 10.09 -4.25
CA LYS A 104 -1.08 10.49 -3.74
C LYS A 104 -1.80 11.45 -4.69
N ARG A 105 -1.06 12.38 -5.31
CA ARG A 105 -1.65 13.38 -6.22
C ARG A 105 -2.23 12.76 -7.50
N THR A 106 -1.82 11.56 -7.88
CA THR A 106 -2.32 10.86 -9.07
C THR A 106 -3.03 9.56 -8.75
N ALA A 107 -3.39 9.34 -7.48
CA ALA A 107 -3.98 8.08 -7.05
C ALA A 107 -5.30 7.76 -7.75
N VAL A 108 -6.09 8.77 -8.10
CA VAL A 108 -7.35 8.56 -8.81
C VAL A 108 -7.11 7.80 -10.12
N ASP A 109 -6.03 8.11 -10.83
CA ASP A 109 -5.71 7.47 -12.10
C ASP A 109 -4.86 6.21 -11.93
N ASP A 110 -3.98 6.18 -10.92
CA ASP A 110 -2.95 5.15 -10.81
C ASP A 110 -3.32 3.97 -9.92
N LEU A 111 -4.19 4.17 -8.93
CA LEU A 111 -4.36 3.18 -7.88
C LEU A 111 -4.92 1.85 -8.39
N VAL A 112 -5.99 1.89 -9.18
CA VAL A 112 -6.59 0.67 -9.69
C VAL A 112 -5.63 -0.07 -10.63
N PRO A 113 -4.97 0.58 -11.60
CA PRO A 113 -3.94 -0.11 -12.39
C PRO A 113 -2.81 -0.69 -11.54
N ALA A 114 -2.40 0.02 -10.49
CA ALA A 114 -1.35 -0.48 -9.59
C ALA A 114 -1.77 -1.74 -8.87
N VAL A 115 -2.97 -1.73 -8.30
CA VAL A 115 -3.51 -2.89 -7.58
C VAL A 115 -3.64 -4.09 -8.52
N ASP A 116 -4.17 -3.89 -9.71
CA ASP A 116 -4.32 -4.95 -10.69
C ASP A 116 -2.96 -5.54 -11.08
N ALA A 117 -1.96 -4.68 -11.33
CA ALA A 117 -0.62 -5.12 -11.69
C ALA A 117 0.03 -5.92 -10.57
N VAL A 118 -0.03 -5.42 -9.35
CA VAL A 118 0.60 -6.08 -8.20
C VAL A 118 -0.07 -7.43 -7.91
N LEU A 119 -1.38 -7.50 -7.99
CA LEU A 119 -2.09 -8.77 -7.82
C LEU A 119 -1.75 -9.77 -8.93
N ALA A 120 -1.37 -9.28 -10.10
CA ALA A 120 -0.93 -10.13 -11.21
C ALA A 120 0.57 -10.50 -11.12
N GLY A 121 1.24 -10.09 -10.05
CA GLY A 121 2.65 -10.40 -9.84
C GLY A 121 3.62 -9.43 -10.50
N LYS A 122 3.14 -8.28 -10.94
CA LYS A 122 3.96 -7.27 -11.61
C LYS A 122 4.28 -6.12 -10.65
N VAL A 123 5.29 -5.33 -11.01
CA VAL A 123 5.65 -4.11 -10.29
C VAL A 123 5.03 -2.91 -11.00
N TYR A 124 4.51 -1.97 -10.23
CA TYR A 124 3.91 -0.76 -10.77
C TYR A 124 4.49 0.48 -10.08
N VAL A 125 4.87 1.46 -10.87
CA VAL A 125 5.32 2.76 -10.36
C VAL A 125 4.55 3.83 -11.13
N SER A 126 4.00 4.80 -10.41
CA SER A 126 3.23 5.90 -11.04
C SER A 126 4.02 6.50 -12.20
N PRO A 127 3.42 6.64 -13.38
CA PRO A 127 4.14 7.18 -14.55
C PRO A 127 4.77 8.54 -14.32
N SER A 128 4.15 9.37 -13.49
CA SER A 128 4.66 10.71 -13.20
C SER A 128 5.93 10.73 -12.35
N ILE A 129 6.34 9.59 -11.77
CA ILE A 129 7.59 9.48 -11.03
C ILE A 129 8.78 9.35 -11.98
N GLN A 130 8.55 8.89 -13.18
CA GLN A 130 9.62 8.57 -14.10
C GLN A 130 10.43 9.81 -14.48
N THR A 131 11.71 9.68 -14.39
CA THR A 131 12.68 10.71 -14.76
C THR A 131 13.21 10.45 -16.14
#